data_dddc116eec83e25c57fc62101e34e091
#
_entry.id   dddc116eec83e25c57fc62101e34e091
#
_cell.length_a   1.000
_cell.length_b   1.000
_cell.length_c   1.000
_cell.angle_alpha   90.00
_cell.angle_beta   90.00
_cell.angle_gamma   90.00
#
_symmetry.space_group_name_H-M   'P 1'
#
loop_
_entity.id
_entity.type
_entity.pdbx_description
1 polymer ?
#
loop_
_entity_poly.entity_id
_entity_poly.type
_entity_poly.pdbx_seq_one_letter_code
_entity_poly.pdbx_strand_id
1 'polypeptide(L)'
;PAAPVLVGHSMGGMVAQKYLESHAAAGVVLMSSVPPQGLWAAALGLAFQKPGVMSDLNSLLGGGRVALDTLRSAMFAQPVTTEDLARWYKRMQPESHRAIWDMTLFNLPLKSRMTLPPLLVLGAEHDTLIPASQVEMTARHYGVEAEIFPGMGHGLMLERDWERPAGRILDWLGEQGL
;
A
#
# COMPACT_ATOMS: atom_id res chain seq x y z
N PRO A 1 -1.97 -25.76 -11.92
CA PRO A 1 -1.15 -25.00 -10.99
C PRO A 1 -1.98 -24.63 -9.75
N ALA A 2 -1.37 -24.63 -8.56
CA ALA A 2 -2.04 -24.18 -7.35
C ALA A 2 -2.33 -22.66 -7.46
N ALA A 3 -3.41 -22.19 -6.82
CA ALA A 3 -3.71 -20.78 -6.75
C ALA A 3 -2.61 -20.04 -5.96
N PRO A 4 -2.14 -18.85 -6.40
CA PRO A 4 -1.07 -18.14 -5.71
C PRO A 4 -1.55 -17.49 -4.42
N VAL A 5 -0.62 -17.26 -3.49
CA VAL A 5 -0.78 -16.24 -2.44
C VAL A 5 -0.31 -14.91 -3.02
N LEU A 6 -1.11 -13.86 -2.85
CA LEU A 6 -0.78 -12.51 -3.31
C LEU A 6 -0.38 -11.64 -2.12
N VAL A 7 0.74 -10.95 -2.24
CA VAL A 7 1.14 -9.92 -1.27
C VAL A 7 1.27 -8.61 -2.02
N GLY A 8 0.39 -7.65 -1.73
CA GLY A 8 0.33 -6.38 -2.43
C GLY A 8 0.54 -5.19 -1.49
N HIS A 9 1.55 -4.35 -1.78
CA HIS A 9 1.81 -3.11 -1.06
C HIS A 9 1.35 -1.91 -1.88
N SER A 10 0.69 -0.95 -1.24
CA SER A 10 0.29 0.31 -1.86
C SER A 10 -0.51 0.08 -3.17
N MET A 11 -0.01 0.56 -4.32
CA MET A 11 -0.58 0.27 -5.65
C MET A 11 -0.67 -1.22 -5.95
N GLY A 12 0.33 -2.01 -5.54
CA GLY A 12 0.32 -3.46 -5.68
C GLY A 12 -0.85 -4.13 -4.95
N GLY A 13 -1.32 -3.53 -3.85
CA GLY A 13 -2.53 -3.96 -3.17
C GLY A 13 -3.79 -3.76 -4.03
N MET A 14 -3.91 -2.63 -4.74
CA MET A 14 -4.99 -2.42 -5.71
C MET A 14 -4.92 -3.42 -6.87
N VAL A 15 -3.71 -3.71 -7.36
CA VAL A 15 -3.52 -4.72 -8.41
C VAL A 15 -3.96 -6.11 -7.93
N ALA A 16 -3.62 -6.49 -6.68
CA ALA A 16 -4.08 -7.74 -6.08
C ALA A 16 -5.62 -7.79 -5.97
N GLN A 17 -6.26 -6.69 -5.56
CA GLN A 17 -7.71 -6.58 -5.53
C GLN A 17 -8.32 -6.74 -6.94
N LYS A 18 -7.76 -6.09 -7.96
CA LYS A 18 -8.21 -6.23 -9.36
C LYS A 18 -8.02 -7.65 -9.89
N TYR A 19 -6.93 -8.32 -9.53
CA TYR A 19 -6.66 -9.71 -9.91
C TYR A 19 -7.80 -10.64 -9.47
N LEU A 20 -8.35 -10.44 -8.27
CA LEU A 20 -9.44 -11.26 -7.73
C LEU A 20 -10.75 -11.17 -8.51
N GLU A 21 -10.95 -10.16 -9.36
CA GLU A 21 -12.16 -10.07 -10.20
C GLU A 21 -12.25 -11.17 -11.27
N SER A 22 -11.11 -11.75 -11.66
CA SER A 22 -11.04 -12.71 -12.77
C SER A 22 -10.18 -13.94 -12.49
N HIS A 23 -9.48 -13.99 -11.35
CA HIS A 23 -8.56 -15.06 -11.00
C HIS A 23 -8.71 -15.47 -9.55
N ALA A 24 -8.53 -16.74 -9.26
CA ALA A 24 -8.48 -17.25 -7.88
C ALA A 24 -7.10 -17.03 -7.25
N ALA A 25 -7.09 -16.77 -5.94
CA ALA A 25 -5.90 -16.79 -5.11
C ALA A 25 -6.13 -17.71 -3.89
N ALA A 26 -5.06 -18.29 -3.35
CA ALA A 26 -5.11 -19.09 -2.12
C ALA A 26 -5.23 -18.19 -0.86
N GLY A 27 -4.66 -16.99 -0.92
CA GLY A 27 -4.73 -15.96 0.12
C GLY A 27 -4.27 -14.62 -0.42
N VAL A 28 -4.65 -13.53 0.24
CA VAL A 28 -4.22 -12.18 -0.13
C VAL A 28 -3.81 -11.39 1.10
N VAL A 29 -2.64 -10.76 1.03
CA VAL A 29 -2.15 -9.79 2.02
C VAL A 29 -2.14 -8.41 1.37
N LEU A 30 -2.86 -7.47 1.95
CA LEU A 30 -2.89 -6.06 1.55
C LEU A 30 -2.11 -5.23 2.58
N MET A 31 -0.96 -4.68 2.18
CA MET A 31 -0.08 -3.87 3.03
C MET A 31 -0.19 -2.39 2.64
N SER A 32 -0.68 -1.52 3.52
CA SER A 32 -0.89 -0.10 3.21
C SER A 32 -1.46 0.09 1.80
N SER A 33 -2.43 -0.75 1.46
CA SER A 33 -2.98 -0.87 0.11
C SER A 33 -3.82 0.36 -0.27
N VAL A 34 -3.74 0.77 -1.53
CA VAL A 34 -4.75 1.67 -2.09
C VAL A 34 -6.13 1.08 -1.84
N PRO A 35 -7.06 1.83 -1.24
CA PRO A 35 -8.39 1.34 -0.89
C PRO A 35 -9.26 1.07 -2.13
N PRO A 36 -10.22 0.14 -2.05
CA PRO A 36 -11.09 -0.19 -3.18
C PRO A 36 -11.96 0.98 -3.67
N GLN A 37 -12.10 2.03 -2.86
CA GLN A 37 -12.79 3.27 -3.22
C GLN A 37 -11.89 4.24 -4.01
N GLY A 38 -10.62 3.89 -4.23
CA GLY A 38 -9.66 4.69 -4.98
C GLY A 38 -8.89 5.72 -4.14
N LEU A 39 -7.97 6.41 -4.82
CA LEU A 39 -7.03 7.35 -4.19
C LEU A 39 -7.60 8.75 -3.93
N TRP A 40 -8.77 9.10 -4.45
CA TRP A 40 -9.27 10.47 -4.41
C TRP A 40 -9.36 11.05 -2.99
N ALA A 41 -9.81 10.25 -2.01
CA ALA A 41 -9.93 10.69 -0.62
C ALA A 41 -8.55 10.86 0.05
N ALA A 42 -7.60 9.96 -0.22
CA ALA A 42 -6.22 10.07 0.25
C ALA A 42 -5.53 11.30 -0.37
N ALA A 43 -5.73 11.52 -1.67
CA ALA A 43 -5.17 12.68 -2.39
C ALA A 43 -5.70 14.01 -1.84
N LEU A 44 -7.00 14.11 -1.55
CA LEU A 44 -7.57 15.30 -0.91
C LEU A 44 -6.98 15.52 0.48
N GLY A 45 -6.93 14.49 1.31
CA GLY A 45 -6.34 14.59 2.66
C GLY A 45 -4.89 15.06 2.62
N LEU A 46 -4.09 14.49 1.71
CA LEU A 46 -2.68 14.87 1.54
C LEU A 46 -2.53 16.31 1.05
N ALA A 47 -3.36 16.75 0.11
CA ALA A 47 -3.34 18.12 -0.41
C ALA A 47 -3.62 19.16 0.67
N PHE A 48 -4.52 18.87 1.62
CA PHE A 48 -4.84 19.76 2.74
C PHE A 48 -3.80 19.71 3.87
N GLN A 49 -3.30 18.52 4.21
CA GLN A 49 -2.43 18.33 5.37
C GLN A 49 -0.95 18.53 5.05
N LYS A 50 -0.51 18.14 3.85
CA LYS A 50 0.89 18.20 3.41
C LYS A 50 1.02 18.64 1.95
N PRO A 51 0.70 19.91 1.62
CA PRO A 51 0.70 20.39 0.24
C PRO A 51 2.07 20.25 -0.47
N GLY A 52 3.18 20.35 0.26
CA GLY A 52 4.53 20.12 -0.28
C GLY A 52 4.72 18.68 -0.77
N VAL A 53 4.31 17.70 0.03
CA VAL A 53 4.38 16.27 -0.35
C VAL A 53 3.51 16.00 -1.57
N MET A 54 2.32 16.62 -1.63
CA MET A 54 1.43 16.48 -2.79
C MET A 54 2.05 17.07 -4.06
N SER A 55 2.70 18.22 -3.97
CA SER A 55 3.42 18.86 -5.08
C SER A 55 4.55 17.97 -5.59
N ASP A 56 5.34 17.40 -4.69
CA ASP A 56 6.47 16.55 -5.03
C ASP A 56 6.01 15.21 -5.64
N LEU A 57 4.92 14.63 -5.12
CA LEU A 57 4.30 13.45 -5.72
C LEU A 57 3.80 13.74 -7.14
N ASN A 58 3.16 14.90 -7.37
CA ASN A 58 2.76 15.32 -8.72
C ASN A 58 3.97 15.50 -9.64
N SER A 59 5.09 16.02 -9.13
CA SER A 59 6.33 16.12 -9.89
C SER A 59 6.89 14.74 -10.25
N LEU A 60 6.86 13.78 -9.32
CA LEU A 60 7.27 12.40 -9.57
C LEU A 60 6.40 11.76 -10.65
N LEU A 61 5.09 11.96 -10.59
CA LEU A 61 4.12 11.48 -11.57
C LEU A 61 4.37 12.10 -12.96
N GLY A 62 4.84 13.34 -13.00
CA GLY A 62 5.26 14.04 -14.22
C GLY A 62 6.63 13.60 -14.79
N GLY A 63 7.28 12.58 -14.22
CA GLY A 63 8.62 12.14 -14.60
C GLY A 63 9.74 12.96 -13.96
N GLY A 64 9.42 13.83 -13.01
CA GLY A 64 10.37 14.59 -12.20
C GLY A 64 11.06 13.74 -11.14
N ARG A 65 12.03 14.35 -10.45
CA ARG A 65 12.70 13.74 -9.28
C ARG A 65 12.12 14.31 -8.00
N VAL A 66 11.85 13.45 -7.05
CA VAL A 66 11.47 13.84 -5.69
C VAL A 66 12.73 14.07 -4.86
N ALA A 67 12.71 15.08 -4.00
CA ALA A 67 13.78 15.26 -3.03
C ALA A 67 13.85 14.08 -2.07
N LEU A 68 15.07 13.68 -1.66
CA LEU A 68 15.25 12.56 -0.74
C LEU A 68 14.53 12.79 0.59
N ASP A 69 14.46 14.01 1.07
CA ASP A 69 13.76 14.34 2.33
C ASP A 69 12.25 14.19 2.20
N THR A 70 11.68 14.51 1.04
CA THR A 70 10.26 14.26 0.75
C THR A 70 9.99 12.76 0.70
N LEU A 71 10.84 11.98 0.01
CA LEU A 71 10.72 10.53 -0.01
C LEU A 71 10.80 9.96 1.42
N ARG A 72 11.76 10.42 2.23
CA ARG A 72 11.90 10.00 3.62
C ARG A 72 10.62 10.27 4.40
N SER A 73 10.10 11.48 4.35
CA SER A 73 8.92 11.89 5.11
C SER A 73 7.62 11.21 4.65
N ALA A 74 7.55 10.80 3.38
CA ALA A 74 6.39 10.11 2.84
C ALA A 74 6.39 8.62 3.16
N MET A 75 7.57 7.98 3.17
CA MET A 75 7.70 6.52 3.25
C MET A 75 8.01 6.01 4.66
N PHE A 76 8.72 6.80 5.50
CA PHE A 76 9.30 6.29 6.74
C PHE A 76 8.86 7.10 7.96
N ALA A 77 8.51 6.40 9.02
CA ALA A 77 8.33 6.94 10.36
C ALA A 77 9.57 6.73 11.22
N GLN A 78 10.32 5.66 10.97
CA GLN A 78 11.53 5.31 11.71
C GLN A 78 12.78 5.90 11.04
N PRO A 79 13.88 6.07 11.81
CA PRO A 79 15.12 6.56 11.24
C PRO A 79 15.65 5.65 10.14
N VAL A 80 15.99 6.25 9.00
CA VAL A 80 16.61 5.60 7.86
C VAL A 80 17.88 6.35 7.48
N THR A 81 18.95 5.62 7.17
CA THR A 81 20.21 6.25 6.75
C THR A 81 20.07 6.90 5.38
N THR A 82 20.84 7.96 5.13
CA THR A 82 20.86 8.61 3.82
C THR A 82 21.36 7.65 2.74
N GLU A 83 22.26 6.74 3.08
CA GLU A 83 22.80 5.74 2.17
C GLU A 83 21.72 4.72 1.76
N ASP A 84 20.96 4.17 2.71
CA ASP A 84 19.88 3.24 2.43
C ASP A 84 18.78 3.91 1.58
N LEU A 85 18.39 5.12 1.98
CA LEU A 85 17.41 5.91 1.24
C LEU A 85 17.86 6.16 -0.22
N ALA A 86 19.12 6.54 -0.41
CA ALA A 86 19.67 6.75 -1.76
C ALA A 86 19.74 5.44 -2.55
N ARG A 87 20.06 4.32 -1.90
CA ARG A 87 20.08 2.99 -2.52
C ARG A 87 18.68 2.59 -3.01
N TRP A 88 17.63 2.77 -2.21
CA TRP A 88 16.25 2.49 -2.60
C TRP A 88 15.77 3.43 -3.69
N TYR A 89 16.06 4.74 -3.56
CA TYR A 89 15.71 5.74 -4.56
C TYR A 89 16.24 5.41 -5.97
N LYS A 90 17.48 4.90 -6.08
CA LYS A 90 18.06 4.46 -7.34
C LYS A 90 17.33 3.29 -8.01
N ARG A 91 16.56 2.51 -7.23
CA ARG A 91 15.79 1.36 -7.71
C ARG A 91 14.34 1.72 -8.03
N MET A 92 13.88 2.92 -7.66
CA MET A 92 12.54 3.38 -7.99
C MET A 92 12.42 3.59 -9.51
N GLN A 93 11.26 3.21 -10.02
CA GLN A 93 10.87 3.41 -11.40
C GLN A 93 9.74 4.43 -11.47
N PRO A 94 9.62 5.18 -12.58
CA PRO A 94 8.45 6.03 -12.81
C PRO A 94 7.16 5.21 -12.79
N GLU A 95 6.13 5.76 -12.16
CA GLU A 95 4.82 5.13 -12.12
C GLU A 95 4.05 5.37 -13.42
N SER A 96 3.16 4.44 -13.76
CA SER A 96 2.27 4.60 -14.90
C SER A 96 1.17 5.63 -14.58
N HIS A 97 1.15 6.74 -15.32
CA HIS A 97 0.08 7.75 -15.20
C HIS A 97 -1.30 7.13 -15.38
N ARG A 98 -1.43 6.21 -16.35
CA ARG A 98 -2.69 5.50 -16.57
C ARG A 98 -3.10 4.67 -15.35
N ALA A 99 -2.17 3.91 -14.76
CA ALA A 99 -2.47 3.11 -13.57
C ALA A 99 -2.94 3.99 -12.40
N ILE A 100 -2.33 5.18 -12.24
CA ILE A 100 -2.73 6.13 -11.20
C ILE A 100 -4.14 6.65 -11.44
N TRP A 101 -4.49 7.04 -12.67
CA TRP A 101 -5.84 7.46 -13.01
C TRP A 101 -6.86 6.32 -12.83
N ASP A 102 -6.52 5.12 -13.28
CA ASP A 102 -7.35 3.93 -13.13
C ASP A 102 -7.66 3.65 -11.66
N MET A 103 -6.66 3.70 -10.77
CA MET A 103 -6.85 3.45 -9.35
C MET A 103 -7.38 4.67 -8.56
N THR A 104 -7.45 5.84 -9.18
CA THR A 104 -8.06 7.01 -8.55
C THR A 104 -9.58 6.96 -8.67
N LEU A 105 -10.12 6.67 -9.88
CA LEU A 105 -11.56 6.74 -10.15
C LEU A 105 -12.05 5.78 -11.25
N PHE A 106 -11.21 5.43 -12.25
CA PHE A 106 -11.74 4.89 -13.51
C PHE A 106 -11.81 3.36 -13.57
N ASN A 107 -10.99 2.65 -12.79
CA ASN A 107 -10.94 1.19 -12.83
C ASN A 107 -10.81 0.60 -11.41
N LEU A 108 -11.79 0.94 -10.57
CA LEU A 108 -11.82 0.48 -9.18
C LEU A 108 -12.27 -0.98 -9.10
N PRO A 109 -11.79 -1.74 -8.08
CA PRO A 109 -12.16 -3.13 -7.90
C PRO A 109 -13.62 -3.28 -7.47
N LEU A 110 -14.33 -4.23 -8.06
CA LEU A 110 -15.73 -4.54 -7.79
C LEU A 110 -15.83 -5.83 -6.98
N LYS A 111 -16.10 -5.70 -5.67
CA LYS A 111 -16.25 -6.85 -4.75
C LYS A 111 -17.26 -7.89 -5.26
N SER A 112 -18.32 -7.45 -5.94
CA SER A 112 -19.35 -8.34 -6.51
C SER A 112 -18.83 -9.28 -7.60
N ARG A 113 -17.63 -9.03 -8.13
CA ARG A 113 -16.98 -9.87 -9.15
C ARG A 113 -15.91 -10.79 -8.57
N MET A 114 -15.66 -10.70 -7.25
CA MET A 114 -14.57 -11.44 -6.62
C MET A 114 -15.07 -12.68 -5.89
N THR A 115 -14.30 -13.75 -5.96
CA THR A 115 -14.33 -14.82 -4.98
C THR A 115 -13.23 -14.53 -3.96
N LEU A 116 -13.63 -14.05 -2.76
CA LEU A 116 -12.67 -13.63 -1.74
C LEU A 116 -12.00 -14.85 -1.10
N PRO A 117 -10.67 -14.97 -1.20
CA PRO A 117 -9.91 -15.93 -0.40
C PRO A 117 -9.73 -15.40 1.04
N PRO A 118 -9.07 -16.15 1.94
CA PRO A 118 -8.54 -15.58 3.18
C PRO A 118 -7.78 -14.28 2.90
N LEU A 119 -8.05 -13.24 3.71
CA LEU A 119 -7.52 -11.90 3.50
C LEU A 119 -6.91 -11.35 4.78
N LEU A 120 -5.67 -10.85 4.71
CA LEU A 120 -4.99 -10.12 5.76
C LEU A 120 -4.81 -8.67 5.31
N VAL A 121 -5.19 -7.70 6.16
CA VAL A 121 -5.07 -6.26 5.85
C VAL A 121 -4.17 -5.61 6.89
N LEU A 122 -3.02 -5.13 6.46
CA LEU A 122 -1.99 -4.52 7.30
C LEU A 122 -1.84 -3.04 6.95
N GLY A 123 -1.63 -2.21 7.97
CA GLY A 123 -1.34 -0.79 7.81
C GLY A 123 -0.29 -0.29 8.78
N ALA A 124 0.06 0.97 8.67
CA ALA A 124 1.04 1.63 9.53
C ALA A 124 0.44 2.88 10.18
N GLU A 125 0.75 3.09 11.47
CA GLU A 125 0.19 4.19 12.27
C GLU A 125 0.52 5.57 11.69
N HIS A 126 1.75 5.72 11.19
CA HIS A 126 2.28 6.98 10.68
C HIS A 126 2.34 7.02 9.15
N ASP A 127 1.55 6.19 8.49
CA ASP A 127 1.43 6.22 7.02
C ASP A 127 0.79 7.53 6.57
N THR A 128 1.55 8.34 5.83
CA THR A 128 1.08 9.64 5.32
C THR A 128 0.46 9.56 3.94
N LEU A 129 0.67 8.45 3.21
CA LEU A 129 0.13 8.23 1.88
C LEU A 129 -1.21 7.49 1.92
N ILE A 130 -1.29 6.42 2.72
CA ILE A 130 -2.52 5.65 2.96
C ILE A 130 -2.76 5.61 4.47
N PRO A 131 -3.41 6.61 5.05
CA PRO A 131 -3.66 6.70 6.49
C PRO A 131 -4.35 5.45 7.04
N ALA A 132 -4.09 5.10 8.31
CA ALA A 132 -4.66 3.95 9.00
C ALA A 132 -6.19 3.85 8.83
N SER A 133 -6.89 4.98 8.88
CA SER A 133 -8.35 5.02 8.66
C SER A 133 -8.80 4.50 7.28
N GLN A 134 -7.96 4.64 6.25
CA GLN A 134 -8.23 4.10 4.92
C GLN A 134 -7.91 2.61 4.81
N VAL A 135 -6.90 2.14 5.55
CA VAL A 135 -6.62 0.72 5.71
C VAL A 135 -7.77 0.03 6.42
N GLU A 136 -8.27 0.60 7.52
CA GLU A 136 -9.45 0.12 8.23
C GLU A 136 -10.72 0.13 7.35
N MET A 137 -10.89 1.16 6.52
CA MET A 137 -12.00 1.22 5.56
C MET A 137 -11.89 0.08 4.52
N THR A 138 -10.69 -0.23 4.06
CA THR A 138 -10.43 -1.37 3.17
C THR A 138 -10.79 -2.69 3.85
N ALA A 139 -10.35 -2.89 5.08
CA ALA A 139 -10.66 -4.09 5.86
C ALA A 139 -12.18 -4.26 6.06
N ARG A 140 -12.87 -3.20 6.50
CA ARG A 140 -14.34 -3.21 6.63
C ARG A 140 -15.06 -3.52 5.32
N HIS A 141 -14.57 -2.99 4.20
CA HIS A 141 -15.14 -3.28 2.87
C HIS A 141 -15.12 -4.78 2.55
N TYR A 142 -14.05 -5.47 2.93
CA TYR A 142 -13.90 -6.91 2.70
C TYR A 142 -14.46 -7.78 3.84
N GLY A 143 -14.86 -7.20 4.96
CA GLY A 143 -15.44 -7.92 6.11
C GLY A 143 -14.39 -8.56 7.01
N VAL A 144 -13.18 -7.99 7.06
CA VAL A 144 -12.08 -8.40 7.95
C VAL A 144 -11.66 -7.22 8.83
N GLU A 145 -10.79 -7.47 9.80
CA GLU A 145 -10.16 -6.45 10.62
C GLU A 145 -8.81 -6.02 10.03
N ALA A 146 -8.45 -4.76 10.25
CA ALA A 146 -7.13 -4.24 9.91
C ALA A 146 -6.18 -4.37 11.10
N GLU A 147 -4.95 -4.74 10.84
CA GLU A 147 -3.88 -4.70 11.83
C GLU A 147 -2.95 -3.52 11.53
N ILE A 148 -2.88 -2.56 12.47
CA ILE A 148 -2.08 -1.33 12.31
C ILE A 148 -0.81 -1.44 13.14
N PHE A 149 0.34 -1.35 12.48
CA PHE A 149 1.64 -1.42 13.12
C PHE A 149 2.03 -0.07 13.72
N PRO A 150 2.13 0.02 15.07
CA PRO A 150 2.51 1.26 15.73
C PRO A 150 3.97 1.62 15.45
N GLY A 151 4.22 2.93 15.29
CA GLY A 151 5.53 3.51 15.05
C GLY A 151 6.10 3.24 13.65
N MET A 152 5.31 2.77 12.69
CA MET A 152 5.75 2.50 11.32
C MET A 152 5.09 3.46 10.32
N GLY A 153 5.74 3.68 9.17
CA GLY A 153 5.27 4.48 8.05
C GLY A 153 4.86 3.63 6.84
N HIS A 154 4.64 4.30 5.69
CA HIS A 154 4.16 3.65 4.46
C HIS A 154 5.06 2.49 4.00
N GLY A 155 6.37 2.66 4.15
CA GLY A 155 7.36 1.67 3.70
C GLY A 155 7.57 0.49 4.64
N LEU A 156 6.50 -0.13 5.16
CA LEU A 156 6.51 -1.22 6.14
C LEU A 156 7.65 -2.23 5.94
N MET A 157 7.93 -2.64 4.70
CA MET A 157 8.97 -3.63 4.35
C MET A 157 10.40 -3.06 4.34
N LEU A 158 10.55 -1.76 4.49
CA LEU A 158 11.83 -1.03 4.46
C LEU A 158 12.12 -0.31 5.78
N GLU A 159 11.17 -0.29 6.71
CA GLU A 159 11.35 0.26 8.06
C GLU A 159 12.37 -0.59 8.85
N ARG A 160 12.98 0.00 9.86
CA ARG A 160 13.92 -0.73 10.74
C ARG A 160 13.28 -1.99 11.34
N ASP A 161 12.01 -1.90 11.72
CA ASP A 161 11.26 -2.97 12.39
C ASP A 161 10.44 -3.82 11.39
N TRP A 162 10.88 -3.92 10.13
CA TRP A 162 10.18 -4.64 9.04
C TRP A 162 9.88 -6.11 9.35
N GLU A 163 10.63 -6.72 10.25
CA GLU A 163 10.43 -8.11 10.69
C GLU A 163 9.06 -8.30 11.37
N ARG A 164 8.48 -7.25 11.97
CA ARG A 164 7.16 -7.33 12.62
C ARG A 164 6.05 -7.62 11.62
N PRO A 165 5.83 -6.82 10.56
CA PRO A 165 4.83 -7.15 9.55
C PRO A 165 5.18 -8.43 8.77
N ALA A 166 6.46 -8.72 8.53
CA ALA A 166 6.87 -9.96 7.88
C ALA A 166 6.53 -11.20 8.73
N GLY A 167 6.84 -11.18 10.03
CA GLY A 167 6.47 -12.23 10.97
C GLY A 167 4.96 -12.46 11.02
N ARG A 168 4.17 -11.36 11.10
CA ARG A 168 2.70 -11.48 11.09
C ARG A 168 2.16 -12.14 9.83
N ILE A 169 2.76 -11.85 8.66
CA ILE A 169 2.38 -12.52 7.40
C ILE A 169 2.67 -14.01 7.48
N LEU A 170 3.84 -14.40 7.98
CA LEU A 170 4.21 -15.81 8.12
C LEU A 170 3.28 -16.56 9.10
N ASP A 171 2.95 -15.94 10.24
CA ASP A 171 2.02 -16.50 11.22
C ASP A 171 0.64 -16.69 10.58
N TRP A 172 0.14 -15.67 9.86
CA TRP A 172 -1.14 -15.75 9.18
C TRP A 172 -1.16 -16.84 8.09
N LEU A 173 -0.10 -16.98 7.31
CA LEU A 173 0.00 -18.08 6.34
C LEU A 173 -0.11 -19.44 7.02
N GLY A 174 0.57 -19.62 8.15
CA GLY A 174 0.45 -20.83 8.97
C GLY A 174 -0.96 -21.05 9.51
N GLU A 175 -1.64 -20.00 10.02
CA GLU A 175 -3.03 -20.04 10.48
C GLU A 175 -4.00 -20.47 9.37
N GLN A 176 -3.72 -20.12 8.12
CA GLN A 176 -4.53 -20.49 6.95
C GLN A 176 -4.15 -21.82 6.33
N GLY A 177 -3.05 -22.45 6.74
CA GLY A 177 -2.52 -23.67 6.15
C GLY A 177 -1.94 -23.47 4.73
N LEU A 178 -1.33 -22.29 4.50
CA LEU A 178 -0.76 -21.83 3.23
C LEU A 178 0.77 -21.88 3.23
#